data_32489737904c9ee94a91c1e57debb7ba
#
_entry.id   32489737904c9ee94a91c1e57debb7ba
#
_cell.length_a   1.000
_cell.length_b   1.000
_cell.length_c   1.000
_cell.angle_alpha   90.00
_cell.angle_beta   90.00
_cell.angle_gamma   90.00
#
_symmetry.space_group_name_H-M   'P 1'
#
loop_
_entity.id
_entity.type
_entity.pdbx_description
1 polymer ?
#
loop_
_entity_poly.entity_id
_entity_poly.type
_entity_poly.pdbx_seq_one_letter_code
_entity_poly.pdbx_strand_id
1 'polypeptide(L)'
;MSTLLLRLAGPVQSWGIDSKFEVRRTENAPSKSGVTGLLAAALGIQRNEDISSLNQLRLGVRTDQEGRLLKDFHTAHSEKNSYITTRYYLSDAIFLVGLECEDKGFLQKLEYALKHPAFPLFLGRRSCPPEAGMV
;
A
#
# COMPACT_ATOMS: atom_id res chain seq x y z
N MET A 1 16.90 17.79 6.52
CA MET A 1 15.76 16.91 6.19
C MET A 1 15.78 15.65 7.03
N SER A 2 14.60 15.13 7.33
CA SER A 2 14.47 13.89 8.10
C SER A 2 13.84 12.81 7.23
N THR A 3 14.14 11.57 7.54
CA THR A 3 13.65 10.40 6.80
C THR A 3 13.02 9.40 7.75
N LEU A 4 11.84 8.90 7.37
CA LEU A 4 11.17 7.80 8.06
C LEU A 4 11.28 6.57 7.17
N LEU A 5 11.72 5.45 7.74
CA LEU A 5 11.90 4.20 7.00
C LEU A 5 10.79 3.22 7.37
N LEU A 6 10.19 2.62 6.34
CA LEU A 6 9.15 1.62 6.49
C LEU A 6 9.57 0.33 5.81
N ARG A 7 9.38 -0.80 6.48
CA ARG A 7 9.57 -2.12 5.88
C ARG A 7 8.21 -2.67 5.48
N LEU A 8 7.98 -2.79 4.19
CA LEU A 8 6.73 -3.32 3.65
C LEU A 8 6.90 -4.79 3.33
N ALA A 9 6.41 -5.63 4.21
CA ALA A 9 6.47 -7.07 4.09
C ALA A 9 5.11 -7.67 4.47
N GLY A 10 4.76 -8.77 3.85
CA GLY A 10 3.53 -9.51 4.10
C GLY A 10 3.43 -10.68 3.14
N PRO A 11 2.47 -11.58 3.35
CA PRO A 11 2.33 -12.75 2.46
C PRO A 11 2.09 -12.35 1.01
N VAL A 12 1.29 -11.31 0.79
CA VAL A 12 1.00 -10.80 -0.54
C VAL A 12 0.91 -9.27 -0.50
N GLN A 13 1.26 -8.64 -1.62
CA GLN A 13 1.14 -7.21 -1.85
C GLN A 13 0.58 -7.01 -3.25
N SER A 14 -0.07 -5.89 -3.47
CA SER A 14 -0.53 -5.53 -4.82
C SER A 14 -0.53 -4.03 -4.98
N TRP A 15 0.38 -3.54 -5.82
CA TRP A 15 0.59 -2.12 -6.06
C TRP A 15 0.01 -1.78 -7.43
N GLY A 16 -1.16 -1.15 -7.40
CA GLY A 16 -2.00 -1.02 -8.57
C GLY A 16 -1.46 -0.12 -9.66
N ILE A 17 -1.62 -0.58 -10.87
CA ILE A 17 -1.67 0.18 -12.09
C ILE A 17 -3.11 0.12 -12.61
N ASP A 18 -3.33 0.49 -13.85
CA ASP A 18 -4.66 0.44 -14.46
C ASP A 18 -5.39 -0.86 -14.12
N SER A 19 -6.47 -0.71 -13.36
CA SER A 19 -7.34 -1.82 -13.01
C SER A 19 -8.59 -1.71 -13.84
N LYS A 20 -8.67 -2.52 -14.90
CA LYS A 20 -9.93 -2.72 -15.61
C LYS A 20 -10.77 -3.75 -14.87
N PHE A 21 -12.06 -3.76 -15.12
CA PHE A 21 -13.06 -4.55 -14.42
C PHE A 21 -12.66 -6.01 -14.17
N GLU A 22 -12.11 -6.67 -15.18
CA GLU A 22 -11.87 -8.12 -15.15
C GLU A 22 -10.45 -8.48 -14.73
N VAL A 23 -9.49 -7.53 -14.83
CA VAL A 23 -8.09 -7.79 -14.56
C VAL A 23 -7.53 -6.70 -13.66
N ARG A 24 -7.02 -7.09 -12.49
CA ARG A 24 -6.36 -6.20 -11.55
C ARG A 24 -4.90 -6.59 -11.46
N ARG A 25 -4.05 -5.74 -11.99
CA ARG A 25 -2.61 -5.97 -12.07
C ARG A 25 -1.88 -5.38 -10.89
N THR A 26 -0.61 -5.72 -10.75
CA THR A 26 0.28 -5.12 -9.77
C THR A 26 1.56 -4.66 -10.44
N GLU A 27 2.12 -3.56 -9.96
CA GLU A 27 3.49 -3.18 -10.24
C GLU A 27 4.46 -4.05 -9.43
N ASN A 28 5.72 -4.04 -9.81
CA ASN A 28 6.77 -4.84 -9.14
C ASN A 28 7.25 -4.20 -7.83
N ALA A 29 6.83 -2.99 -7.53
CA ALA A 29 7.24 -2.25 -6.35
C ALA A 29 6.12 -1.30 -5.89
N PRO A 30 6.16 -0.84 -4.63
CA PRO A 30 5.19 0.11 -4.12
C PRO A 30 5.12 1.38 -4.95
N SER A 31 3.90 1.81 -5.27
CA SER A 31 3.66 3.07 -5.94
C SER A 31 3.47 4.18 -4.91
N LYS A 32 3.71 5.43 -5.32
CA LYS A 32 3.49 6.58 -4.45
C LYS A 32 2.04 6.66 -3.97
N SER A 33 1.08 6.42 -4.87
CA SER A 33 -0.33 6.45 -4.51
C SER A 33 -0.70 5.34 -3.53
N GLY A 34 -0.13 4.15 -3.67
CA GLY A 34 -0.35 3.04 -2.76
C GLY A 34 0.20 3.33 -1.36
N VAL A 35 1.40 3.89 -1.28
CA VAL A 35 2.00 4.30 0.00
C VAL A 35 1.22 5.45 0.63
N THR A 36 0.78 6.42 -0.18
CA THR A 36 -0.07 7.52 0.30
C THR A 36 -1.37 6.98 0.89
N GLY A 37 -1.98 5.99 0.26
CA GLY A 37 -3.17 5.32 0.79
C GLY A 37 -2.92 4.62 2.11
N LEU A 38 -1.78 3.98 2.26
CA LEU A 38 -1.35 3.36 3.53
C LEU A 38 -1.26 4.41 4.64
N LEU A 39 -0.60 5.53 4.36
CA LEU A 39 -0.43 6.61 5.33
C LEU A 39 -1.76 7.26 5.68
N ALA A 40 -2.64 7.46 4.70
CA ALA A 40 -3.97 8.00 4.92
C ALA A 40 -4.79 7.09 5.84
N ALA A 41 -4.72 5.77 5.66
CA ALA A 41 -5.38 4.81 6.54
C ALA A 41 -4.84 4.91 7.97
N ALA A 42 -3.53 5.02 8.12
CA ALA A 42 -2.90 5.16 9.44
C ALA A 42 -3.36 6.44 10.16
N LEU A 43 -3.45 7.55 9.42
CA LEU A 43 -3.88 8.84 9.97
C LEU A 43 -5.41 8.95 10.17
N GLY A 44 -6.19 8.01 9.67
CA GLY A 44 -7.64 8.08 9.75
C GLY A 44 -8.27 9.02 8.73
N ILE A 45 -7.57 9.32 7.64
CA ILE A 45 -8.11 10.15 6.56
C ILE A 45 -9.02 9.28 5.69
N GLN A 46 -10.28 9.69 5.57
CA GLN A 46 -11.25 8.98 4.77
C GLN A 46 -11.06 9.27 3.28
N ARG A 47 -11.61 8.40 2.45
CA ARG A 47 -11.42 8.43 0.99
C ARG A 47 -11.78 9.78 0.34
N ASN A 48 -12.76 10.50 0.89
CA ASN A 48 -13.23 11.78 0.36
C ASN A 48 -12.58 13.00 1.03
N GLU A 49 -11.64 12.78 1.94
CA GLU A 49 -10.96 13.86 2.63
C GLU A 49 -9.69 14.28 1.90
N ASP A 50 -9.20 15.48 2.25
CA ASP A 50 -8.01 16.06 1.64
C ASP A 50 -6.74 15.34 2.12
N ILE A 51 -5.93 14.88 1.17
CA ILE A 51 -4.63 14.24 1.43
C ILE A 51 -3.45 15.10 1.01
N SER A 52 -3.68 16.39 0.75
CA SER A 52 -2.63 17.28 0.22
C SER A 52 -1.40 17.35 1.12
N SER A 53 -1.55 17.20 2.43
CA SER A 53 -0.42 17.20 3.37
C SER A 53 0.55 16.05 3.10
N LEU A 54 0.09 14.94 2.54
CA LEU A 54 0.93 13.80 2.21
C LEU A 54 1.75 14.03 0.94
N ASN A 55 1.36 14.97 0.09
CA ASN A 55 2.06 15.28 -1.14
C ASN A 55 3.42 15.95 -0.92
N GLN A 56 3.67 16.48 0.27
CA GLN A 56 4.98 17.06 0.61
C GLN A 56 6.07 15.99 0.79
N LEU A 57 5.70 14.73 0.91
CA LEU A 57 6.64 13.65 1.14
C LEU A 57 7.37 13.26 -0.15
N ARG A 58 8.68 13.09 -0.05
CA ARG A 58 9.49 12.47 -1.09
C ARG A 58 9.59 10.99 -0.79
N LEU A 59 9.40 10.17 -1.81
CA LEU A 59 9.36 8.72 -1.68
C LEU A 59 10.56 8.08 -2.35
N GLY A 60 11.24 7.21 -1.62
CA GLY A 60 12.24 6.32 -2.20
C GLY A 60 11.88 4.87 -1.86
N VAL A 61 12.14 3.96 -2.79
CA VAL A 61 11.85 2.54 -2.59
C VAL A 61 13.08 1.72 -2.91
N ARG A 62 13.42 0.78 -2.02
CA ARG A 62 14.46 -0.21 -2.25
C ARG A 62 13.82 -1.60 -2.20
N THR A 63 14.08 -2.41 -3.22
CA THR A 63 13.61 -3.80 -3.27
C THR A 63 14.62 -4.66 -2.52
N ASP A 64 14.25 -5.12 -1.32
CA ASP A 64 15.12 -5.98 -0.52
C ASP A 64 14.93 -7.45 -0.89
N GLN A 65 13.72 -7.82 -1.29
CA GLN A 65 13.41 -9.14 -1.82
C GLN A 65 12.34 -9.00 -2.89
N GLU A 66 12.65 -9.47 -4.09
CA GLU A 66 11.67 -9.48 -5.17
C GLU A 66 10.57 -10.47 -4.85
N GLY A 67 9.33 -10.07 -5.14
CA GLY A 67 8.20 -10.95 -5.02
C GLY A 67 8.02 -11.83 -6.24
N ARG A 68 7.23 -12.87 -6.06
CA ARG A 68 6.78 -13.73 -7.16
C ARG A 68 5.37 -13.32 -7.55
N LEU A 69 5.12 -13.25 -8.84
CA LEU A 69 3.79 -12.92 -9.34
C LEU A 69 2.83 -14.07 -9.03
N LEU A 70 1.79 -13.76 -8.26
CA LEU A 70 0.73 -14.69 -7.92
C LEU A 70 -0.55 -14.27 -8.62
N LYS A 71 -1.16 -15.19 -9.34
CA LYS A 71 -2.40 -14.96 -10.06
C LYS A 71 -3.54 -15.62 -9.29
N ASP A 72 -4.56 -14.86 -9.00
CA ASP A 72 -5.73 -15.33 -8.27
C ASP A 72 -7.00 -15.01 -9.04
N PHE A 73 -7.96 -15.91 -8.95
CA PHE A 73 -9.25 -15.78 -9.62
C PHE A 73 -10.35 -15.58 -8.58
N HIS A 74 -11.18 -14.57 -8.80
CA HIS A 74 -12.36 -14.30 -7.99
C HIS A 74 -13.60 -14.40 -8.86
N THR A 75 -14.63 -15.06 -8.37
CA THR A 75 -15.92 -15.14 -9.04
C THR A 75 -16.82 -14.04 -8.48
N ALA A 76 -17.28 -13.16 -9.36
CA ALA A 76 -18.27 -12.15 -9.04
C ALA A 76 -19.65 -12.62 -9.51
N HIS A 77 -20.66 -12.53 -8.65
CA HIS A 77 -22.01 -12.91 -8.97
C HIS A 77 -22.93 -11.68 -9.03
N SER A 78 -23.71 -11.60 -10.07
CA SER A 78 -24.85 -10.70 -10.15
C SER A 78 -26.13 -11.53 -10.29
N GLU A 79 -27.31 -10.89 -10.20
CA GLU A 79 -28.59 -11.60 -10.27
C GLU A 79 -28.74 -12.48 -11.52
N LYS A 80 -28.08 -12.12 -12.60
CA LYS A 80 -28.24 -12.81 -13.89
C LYS A 80 -26.97 -13.49 -14.38
N ASN A 81 -25.78 -13.10 -13.88
CA ASN A 81 -24.52 -13.56 -14.42
C ASN A 81 -23.49 -13.79 -13.33
N SER A 82 -22.60 -14.76 -13.56
CA SER A 82 -21.36 -14.83 -12.82
C SER A 82 -20.20 -14.66 -13.79
N TYR A 83 -19.16 -13.96 -13.35
CA TYR A 83 -17.94 -13.75 -14.12
C TYR A 83 -16.72 -13.85 -13.25
N ILE A 84 -15.59 -14.19 -13.87
CA ILE A 84 -14.33 -14.35 -13.18
C ILE A 84 -13.53 -13.08 -13.32
N THR A 85 -13.05 -12.55 -12.18
CA THR A 85 -12.06 -11.48 -12.17
C THR A 85 -10.69 -12.06 -11.87
N THR A 86 -9.67 -11.57 -12.57
CA THR A 86 -8.28 -11.99 -12.36
C THR A 86 -7.57 -10.90 -11.58
N ARG A 87 -6.91 -11.30 -10.50
CA ARG A 87 -6.13 -10.38 -9.64
C ARG A 87 -4.70 -10.88 -9.52
N TYR A 88 -3.76 -9.97 -9.67
CA TYR A 88 -2.34 -10.26 -9.53
C TYR A 88 -1.80 -9.70 -8.23
N TYR A 89 -0.93 -10.47 -7.60
CA TYR A 89 -0.27 -10.11 -6.34
C TYR A 89 1.21 -10.40 -6.45
N LEU A 90 1.99 -9.75 -5.57
CA LEU A 90 3.38 -10.11 -5.32
C LEU A 90 3.42 -10.94 -4.04
N SER A 91 3.91 -12.17 -4.15
CA SER A 91 4.08 -13.08 -3.03
C SER A 91 5.50 -12.95 -2.47
N ASP A 92 5.61 -12.84 -1.15
CA ASP A 92 6.88 -12.84 -0.42
C ASP A 92 7.84 -11.69 -0.77
N ALA A 93 7.33 -10.57 -1.25
CA ALA A 93 8.15 -9.39 -1.52
C ALA A 93 8.47 -8.64 -0.23
N ILE A 94 9.64 -8.01 -0.18
CA ILE A 94 10.04 -7.13 0.90
C ILE A 94 10.61 -5.85 0.30
N PHE A 95 10.06 -4.72 0.72
CA PHE A 95 10.51 -3.40 0.28
C PHE A 95 10.86 -2.53 1.47
N LEU A 96 11.90 -1.72 1.32
CA LEU A 96 12.18 -0.63 2.24
C LEU A 96 11.76 0.67 1.57
N VAL A 97 10.88 1.40 2.23
CA VAL A 97 10.36 2.67 1.74
C VAL A 97 10.89 3.79 2.61
N GLY A 98 11.50 4.78 2.00
CA GLY A 98 11.94 6.00 2.67
C GLY A 98 10.96 7.14 2.39
N LEU A 99 10.52 7.79 3.44
CA LEU A 99 9.68 8.99 3.38
C LEU A 99 10.49 10.15 3.91
N GLU A 100 10.68 11.17 3.09
CA GLU A 100 11.51 12.31 3.43
C GLU A 100 10.72 13.60 3.31
N CYS A 101 10.87 14.48 4.30
CA CYS A 101 10.39 15.85 4.23
C CYS A 101 11.16 16.72 5.22
N GLU A 102 10.99 18.05 5.10
CA GLU A 102 11.64 19.01 5.98
C GLU A 102 10.97 19.08 7.35
N ASP A 103 9.69 18.74 7.42
CA ASP A 103 8.91 18.79 8.66
C ASP A 103 9.09 17.51 9.47
N LYS A 104 10.04 17.53 10.39
CA LYS A 104 10.30 16.40 11.31
C LYS A 104 9.09 16.07 12.17
N GLY A 105 8.34 17.06 12.61
CA GLY A 105 7.14 16.85 13.41
C GLY A 105 6.08 16.07 12.65
N PHE A 106 5.93 16.31 11.35
CA PHE A 106 5.02 15.57 10.51
C PHE A 106 5.45 14.10 10.38
N LEU A 107 6.75 13.84 10.19
CA LEU A 107 7.26 12.46 10.16
C LEU A 107 7.05 11.73 11.48
N GLN A 108 7.22 12.40 12.61
CA GLN A 108 6.93 11.82 13.92
C GLN A 108 5.45 11.47 14.07
N LYS A 109 4.57 12.33 13.57
CA LYS A 109 3.13 12.09 13.54
C LYS A 109 2.80 10.85 12.70
N LEU A 110 3.44 10.70 11.53
CA LEU A 110 3.26 9.53 10.68
C LEU A 110 3.76 8.26 11.35
N GLU A 111 4.91 8.30 12.00
CA GLU A 111 5.45 7.17 12.74
C GLU A 111 4.50 6.70 13.82
N TYR A 112 3.98 7.63 14.61
CA TYR A 112 3.00 7.32 15.65
C TYR A 112 1.74 6.70 15.04
N ALA A 113 1.22 7.28 13.96
CA ALA A 113 0.02 6.79 13.30
C ALA A 113 0.20 5.38 12.74
N LEU A 114 1.38 5.07 12.20
CA LEU A 114 1.67 3.73 11.67
C LEU A 114 1.77 2.68 12.78
N LYS A 115 2.20 3.08 13.97
CA LYS A 115 2.23 2.20 15.15
C LYS A 115 0.86 2.07 15.83
N HIS A 116 -0.01 3.06 15.65
CA HIS A 116 -1.36 3.13 16.23
C HIS A 116 -2.37 3.53 15.14
N PRO A 117 -2.56 2.69 14.11
CA PRO A 117 -3.35 3.10 12.96
C PRO A 117 -4.83 3.25 13.29
N ALA A 118 -5.44 4.30 12.72
CA ALA A 118 -6.87 4.55 12.87
C ALA A 118 -7.71 3.54 12.08
N PHE A 119 -7.23 3.15 10.90
CA PHE A 119 -7.85 2.11 10.07
C PHE A 119 -6.86 0.98 9.81
N PRO A 120 -7.33 -0.26 9.53
CA PRO A 120 -6.43 -1.34 9.19
C PRO A 120 -5.51 -0.98 8.01
N LEU A 121 -4.22 -1.30 8.15
CA LEU A 121 -3.23 -1.03 7.12
C LEU A 121 -3.25 -2.11 6.05
N PHE A 122 -2.87 -1.74 4.83
CA PHE A 122 -2.83 -2.66 3.71
C PHE A 122 -1.72 -2.27 2.73
N LEU A 123 -1.17 -3.27 2.07
CA LEU A 123 -0.07 -3.11 1.10
C LEU A 123 -0.64 -3.01 -0.32
N GLY A 124 -1.18 -1.85 -0.62
CA GLY A 124 -1.80 -1.53 -1.90
C GLY A 124 -3.28 -1.85 -1.96
N ARG A 125 -3.66 -3.10 -1.75
CA ARG A 125 -5.06 -3.54 -1.67
C ARG A 125 -5.42 -3.96 -0.26
N ARG A 126 -6.69 -3.79 0.10
CA ARG A 126 -7.20 -4.13 1.44
C ARG A 126 -7.00 -5.60 1.81
N SER A 127 -6.95 -6.49 0.84
CA SER A 127 -6.70 -7.91 1.06
C SER A 127 -5.24 -8.24 1.39
N CYS A 128 -4.35 -7.26 1.38
CA CYS A 128 -2.91 -7.45 1.58
C CYS A 128 -2.46 -6.82 2.90
N PRO A 129 -2.65 -7.50 4.05
CA PRO A 129 -2.22 -6.93 5.34
C PRO A 129 -0.69 -6.99 5.48
N PRO A 130 -0.08 -5.96 6.12
CA PRO A 130 1.34 -5.99 6.41
C PRO A 130 1.67 -6.87 7.61
N GLU A 131 2.91 -7.34 7.66
CA GLU A 131 3.45 -7.95 8.87
C GLU A 131 3.68 -6.89 9.96
N ALA A 132 3.76 -7.33 11.21
CA ALA A 132 4.10 -6.47 12.32
C ALA A 132 5.53 -5.92 12.18
N GLY A 133 5.77 -4.76 12.77
CA GLY A 133 7.11 -4.17 12.76
C GLY A 133 7.44 -3.38 11.49
N MET A 134 6.43 -2.75 10.89
CA MET A 134 6.62 -1.93 9.69
C MET A 134 7.57 -0.76 9.92
N VAL A 135 7.53 -0.18 11.10
CA VAL A 135 8.34 1.01 11.44
C VAL A 135 9.44 0.64 12.41
#